data_1f452eff49dbdc84f738328b0dfcacde
#
_entry.id   1f452eff49dbdc84f738328b0dfcacde
#
_cell.length_a   1.000
_cell.length_b   1.000
_cell.length_c   1.000
_cell.angle_alpha   90.00
_cell.angle_beta   90.00
_cell.angle_gamma   90.00
#
_symmetry.space_group_name_H-M   'P 1'
#
loop_
_entity.id
_entity.type
_entity.pdbx_description
1 polymer ?
#
loop_
_entity_poly.entity_id
_entity_poly.type
_entity_poly.pdbx_seq_one_letter_code
_entity_poly.pdbx_strand_id
1 'polypeptide(L)'
;MEGIRAMSVYGKYILPWGINLACGGKPVARQRAKIVPRAKGTVLEVGIGSGLNLPFFDTAKVDKVWGLEPSPELRRMAEAVARDVTFEVDFLDLPGEEIPLPDQSVDTVLLTYTLCTIPDAALALHQIRRVLKPDAELLFCEHGTDPGEGASSWQDRRDPVWCRLAGGCHLNRPIDVLIASAGFRMAFMETMYIPGPRTHSFNYWGAAVAEH
;
A
#
# COMPACT_ATOMS: atom_id res chain seq x y z
N MET A 1 9.78 -5.00 27.98
CA MET A 1 8.31 -5.10 28.11
C MET A 1 7.79 -3.66 28.16
N GLU A 2 7.65 -3.03 27.00
CA GLU A 2 7.02 -1.70 26.91
C GLU A 2 5.62 -1.89 26.36
N GLY A 3 4.68 -1.31 27.11
CA GLY A 3 3.27 -1.59 27.05
C GLY A 3 2.62 -1.37 25.69
N ILE A 4 1.71 -2.26 25.38
CA ILE A 4 0.63 -2.08 24.43
C ILE A 4 -0.02 -0.72 24.75
N ARG A 5 0.35 0.30 23.99
CA ARG A 5 -0.33 1.61 24.07
C ARG A 5 -1.77 1.35 23.68
N ALA A 6 -2.68 1.44 24.66
CA ALA A 6 -4.11 1.36 24.41
C ALA A 6 -4.44 2.31 23.27
N MET A 7 -4.84 1.76 22.13
CA MET A 7 -5.25 2.56 20.98
C MET A 7 -6.38 3.47 21.42
N SER A 8 -6.26 4.76 21.18
CA SER A 8 -7.31 5.72 21.50
C SER A 8 -8.62 5.32 20.81
N VAL A 9 -9.77 5.71 21.37
CA VAL A 9 -11.09 5.50 20.72
C VAL A 9 -11.08 5.99 19.26
N TYR A 10 -10.38 7.09 19.01
CA TYR A 10 -10.17 7.61 17.66
C TYR A 10 -9.44 6.59 16.76
N GLY A 11 -8.29 6.05 17.19
CA GLY A 11 -7.50 5.09 16.41
C GLY A 11 -8.23 3.78 16.14
N LYS A 12 -9.10 3.36 17.09
CA LYS A 12 -9.81 2.08 16.97
C LYS A 12 -11.08 2.16 16.12
N TYR A 13 -11.87 3.24 16.24
CA TYR A 13 -13.21 3.27 15.63
C TYR A 13 -13.37 4.33 14.54
N ILE A 14 -12.71 5.48 14.67
CA ILE A 14 -12.92 6.60 13.75
C ILE A 14 -11.93 6.53 12.59
N LEU A 15 -10.65 6.30 12.87
CA LEU A 15 -9.59 6.31 11.88
C LEU A 15 -9.76 5.22 10.80
N PRO A 16 -10.04 3.93 11.10
CA PRO A 16 -10.23 2.90 10.08
C PRO A 16 -11.39 3.23 9.13
N TRP A 17 -12.51 3.74 9.68
CA TRP A 17 -13.65 4.16 8.88
C TRP A 17 -13.30 5.36 7.98
N GLY A 18 -12.59 6.35 8.53
CA GLY A 18 -12.13 7.53 7.79
C GLY A 18 -11.17 7.17 6.65
N ILE A 19 -10.21 6.26 6.89
CA ILE A 19 -9.29 5.74 5.89
C ILE A 19 -10.07 5.00 4.79
N ASN A 20 -11.00 4.10 5.16
CA ASN A 20 -11.82 3.38 4.20
C ASN A 20 -12.61 4.33 3.30
N LEU A 21 -13.22 5.38 3.86
CA LEU A 21 -13.97 6.37 3.09
C LEU A 21 -13.06 7.17 2.14
N ALA A 22 -11.91 7.65 2.63
CA ALA A 22 -10.96 8.43 1.85
C ALA A 22 -10.35 7.61 0.70
N CYS A 23 -9.87 6.40 1.01
CA CYS A 23 -9.25 5.50 0.04
C CYS A 23 -10.26 4.79 -0.87
N GLY A 24 -11.55 4.71 -0.49
CA GLY A 24 -12.64 4.17 -1.31
C GLY A 24 -13.22 5.16 -2.32
N GLY A 25 -12.79 6.42 -2.30
CA GLY A 25 -13.30 7.46 -3.19
C GLY A 25 -13.04 7.17 -4.68
N LYS A 26 -13.95 7.64 -5.57
CA LYS A 26 -13.86 7.42 -7.03
C LYS A 26 -12.50 7.78 -7.66
N PRO A 27 -11.80 8.88 -7.26
CA PRO A 27 -10.48 9.19 -7.83
C PRO A 27 -9.45 8.10 -7.53
N VAL A 28 -9.43 7.59 -6.31
CA VAL A 28 -8.52 6.54 -5.85
C VAL A 28 -8.88 5.19 -6.50
N ALA A 29 -10.16 4.84 -6.57
CA ALA A 29 -10.64 3.63 -7.24
C ALA A 29 -10.21 3.57 -8.72
N ARG A 30 -10.20 4.72 -9.43
CA ARG A 30 -9.69 4.79 -10.80
C ARG A 30 -8.19 4.50 -10.91
N GLN A 31 -7.41 4.85 -9.90
CA GLN A 31 -5.98 4.51 -9.88
C GLN A 31 -5.77 3.01 -9.62
N ARG A 32 -6.53 2.42 -8.68
CA ARG A 32 -6.52 0.96 -8.45
C ARG A 32 -6.82 0.18 -9.71
N ALA A 33 -7.83 0.61 -10.48
CA ALA A 33 -8.22 -0.03 -11.74
C ALA A 33 -7.13 -0.05 -12.83
N LYS A 34 -6.09 0.79 -12.72
CA LYS A 34 -4.96 0.78 -13.65
C LYS A 34 -3.92 -0.29 -13.31
N ILE A 35 -3.69 -0.52 -12.03
CA ILE A 35 -2.55 -1.33 -11.56
C ILE A 35 -2.97 -2.70 -11.05
N VAL A 36 -4.05 -2.81 -10.28
CA VAL A 36 -4.45 -4.05 -9.63
C VAL A 36 -4.72 -5.19 -10.62
N PRO A 37 -5.38 -4.97 -11.80
CA PRO A 37 -5.63 -6.05 -12.78
C PRO A 37 -4.35 -6.61 -13.45
N ARG A 38 -3.19 -6.03 -13.19
CA ARG A 38 -1.89 -6.52 -13.66
C ARG A 38 -1.33 -7.63 -12.78
N ALA A 39 -1.79 -7.72 -11.54
CA ALA A 39 -1.36 -8.77 -10.60
C ALA A 39 -1.71 -10.16 -11.11
N LYS A 40 -0.83 -11.12 -10.82
CA LYS A 40 -0.96 -12.53 -11.29
C LYS A 40 -0.38 -13.51 -10.29
N GLY A 41 -0.83 -14.77 -10.39
CA GLY A 41 -0.35 -15.89 -9.57
C GLY A 41 -0.63 -15.69 -8.08
N THR A 42 0.32 -16.03 -7.25
CA THR A 42 0.30 -15.78 -5.81
C THR A 42 0.68 -14.32 -5.55
N VAL A 43 -0.26 -13.54 -5.03
CA VAL A 43 -0.09 -12.12 -4.75
C VAL A 43 0.10 -11.88 -3.27
N LEU A 44 1.05 -11.03 -2.88
CA LEU A 44 1.11 -10.43 -1.55
C LEU A 44 0.66 -8.97 -1.65
N GLU A 45 -0.44 -8.63 -1.02
CA GLU A 45 -0.88 -7.25 -0.83
C GLU A 45 -0.43 -6.76 0.54
N VAL A 46 0.54 -5.83 0.56
CA VAL A 46 1.03 -5.21 1.79
C VAL A 46 0.14 -4.02 2.15
N GLY A 47 -0.52 -4.09 3.31
CA GLY A 47 -1.54 -3.14 3.71
C GLY A 47 -2.84 -3.30 2.92
N ILE A 48 -3.43 -4.50 2.93
CA ILE A 48 -4.70 -4.77 2.26
C ILE A 48 -5.84 -3.87 2.77
N GLY A 49 -5.69 -3.33 4.00
CA GLY A 49 -6.64 -2.42 4.59
C GLY A 49 -8.03 -3.04 4.70
N SER A 50 -9.03 -2.36 4.17
CA SER A 50 -10.43 -2.82 4.13
C SER A 50 -10.79 -3.67 2.91
N GLY A 51 -9.78 -4.15 2.15
CA GLY A 51 -10.00 -5.01 0.98
C GLY A 51 -10.42 -4.29 -0.30
N LEU A 52 -10.14 -2.99 -0.40
CA LEU A 52 -10.57 -2.15 -1.54
C LEU A 52 -9.97 -2.57 -2.89
N ASN A 53 -8.90 -3.36 -2.91
CA ASN A 53 -8.33 -3.89 -4.15
C ASN A 53 -8.99 -5.19 -4.61
N LEU A 54 -9.55 -5.97 -3.69
CA LEU A 54 -10.08 -7.30 -3.99
C LEU A 54 -11.01 -7.35 -5.21
N PRO A 55 -11.95 -6.38 -5.40
CA PRO A 55 -12.83 -6.37 -6.57
C PRO A 55 -12.14 -6.02 -7.90
N PHE A 56 -10.89 -5.56 -7.86
CA PHE A 56 -10.16 -5.15 -9.07
C PHE A 56 -9.19 -6.22 -9.60
N PHE A 57 -8.92 -7.28 -8.84
CA PHE A 57 -8.09 -8.37 -9.33
C PHE A 57 -8.76 -9.09 -10.50
N ASP A 58 -7.95 -9.44 -11.51
CA ASP A 58 -8.38 -10.28 -12.61
C ASP A 58 -8.41 -11.75 -12.14
N THR A 59 -9.60 -12.29 -11.94
CA THR A 59 -9.83 -13.65 -11.42
C THR A 59 -9.30 -14.76 -12.34
N ALA A 60 -8.98 -14.43 -13.60
CA ALA A 60 -8.34 -15.36 -14.52
C ALA A 60 -6.82 -15.43 -14.36
N LYS A 61 -6.23 -14.49 -13.60
CA LYS A 61 -4.77 -14.36 -13.44
C LYS A 61 -4.29 -14.60 -12.02
N VAL A 62 -5.16 -14.36 -11.03
CA VAL A 62 -4.79 -14.44 -9.61
C VAL A 62 -5.30 -15.75 -9.03
N ASP A 63 -4.38 -16.52 -8.46
CA ASP A 63 -4.69 -17.79 -7.80
C ASP A 63 -4.97 -17.60 -6.31
N LYS A 64 -4.15 -16.76 -5.66
CA LYS A 64 -4.21 -16.52 -4.23
C LYS A 64 -3.74 -15.10 -3.87
N VAL A 65 -4.37 -14.50 -2.86
CA VAL A 65 -3.93 -13.24 -2.25
C VAL A 65 -3.58 -13.47 -0.77
N TRP A 66 -2.35 -13.12 -0.39
CA TRP A 66 -1.95 -12.91 0.99
C TRP A 66 -2.17 -11.44 1.33
N GLY A 67 -3.11 -11.15 2.23
CA GLY A 67 -3.41 -9.79 2.68
C GLY A 67 -2.71 -9.48 4.00
N LEU A 68 -1.70 -8.62 4.00
CA LEU A 68 -1.00 -8.18 5.20
C LEU A 68 -1.66 -6.92 5.78
N GLU A 69 -2.17 -7.00 7.01
CA GLU A 69 -2.86 -5.88 7.68
C GLU A 69 -2.82 -6.02 9.20
N PRO A 70 -2.12 -5.13 9.92
CA PRO A 70 -2.03 -5.20 11.38
C PRO A 70 -3.29 -4.72 12.12
N SER A 71 -4.17 -3.93 11.46
CA SER A 71 -5.41 -3.45 12.09
C SER A 71 -6.51 -4.51 12.04
N PRO A 72 -6.96 -5.05 13.20
CA PRO A 72 -8.02 -6.03 13.21
C PRO A 72 -9.37 -5.46 12.71
N GLU A 73 -9.58 -4.16 12.82
CA GLU A 73 -10.78 -3.49 12.33
C GLU A 73 -10.82 -3.44 10.81
N LEU A 74 -9.72 -3.04 10.16
CA LEU A 74 -9.61 -3.03 8.70
C LEU A 74 -9.64 -4.46 8.14
N ARG A 75 -8.94 -5.39 8.78
CA ARG A 75 -8.94 -6.80 8.36
C ARG A 75 -10.34 -7.41 8.36
N ARG A 76 -11.18 -7.17 9.38
CA ARG A 76 -12.58 -7.62 9.39
C ARG A 76 -13.39 -7.08 8.20
N MET A 77 -13.11 -5.85 7.78
CA MET A 77 -13.76 -5.27 6.59
C MET A 77 -13.28 -5.99 5.32
N ALA A 78 -11.98 -6.27 5.21
CA ALA A 78 -11.40 -7.02 4.10
C ALA A 78 -11.91 -8.47 4.04
N GLU A 79 -12.04 -9.15 5.18
CA GLU A 79 -12.63 -10.49 5.28
C GLU A 79 -14.08 -10.53 4.77
N ALA A 80 -14.84 -9.46 4.98
CA ALA A 80 -16.20 -9.37 4.44
C ALA A 80 -16.18 -9.25 2.91
N VAL A 81 -15.29 -8.45 2.33
CA VAL A 81 -15.14 -8.30 0.88
C VAL A 81 -14.58 -9.58 0.24
N ALA A 82 -13.67 -10.27 0.93
CA ALA A 82 -13.06 -11.52 0.45
C ALA A 82 -14.07 -12.65 0.21
N ARG A 83 -15.25 -12.61 0.82
CA ARG A 83 -16.32 -13.61 0.59
C ARG A 83 -16.94 -13.52 -0.81
N ASP A 84 -16.78 -12.38 -1.46
CA ASP A 84 -17.40 -12.10 -2.76
C ASP A 84 -16.44 -12.33 -3.95
N VAL A 85 -15.17 -12.71 -3.67
CA VAL A 85 -14.19 -13.06 -4.72
C VAL A 85 -14.05 -14.58 -4.89
N THR A 86 -13.53 -15.02 -6.04
CA THR A 86 -13.46 -16.44 -6.40
C THR A 86 -12.08 -17.07 -6.19
N PHE A 87 -11.04 -16.27 -5.97
CA PHE A 87 -9.70 -16.71 -5.62
C PHE A 87 -9.53 -16.79 -4.10
N GLU A 88 -8.53 -17.56 -3.65
CA GLU A 88 -8.22 -17.71 -2.24
C GLU A 88 -7.66 -16.42 -1.64
N VAL A 89 -8.13 -16.03 -0.45
CA VAL A 89 -7.60 -14.87 0.30
C VAL A 89 -7.29 -15.29 1.73
N ASP A 90 -6.02 -15.22 2.11
CA ASP A 90 -5.56 -15.41 3.47
C ASP A 90 -5.03 -14.12 4.07
N PHE A 91 -5.17 -13.96 5.38
CA PHE A 91 -4.77 -12.73 6.08
C PHE A 91 -3.60 -12.98 7.03
N LEU A 92 -2.64 -12.04 7.01
CA LEU A 92 -1.48 -12.00 7.91
C LEU A 92 -1.62 -10.80 8.85
N ASP A 93 -1.66 -11.07 10.16
CA ASP A 93 -1.81 -10.05 11.22
C ASP A 93 -0.44 -9.49 11.63
N LEU A 94 0.25 -8.86 10.68
CA LEU A 94 1.61 -8.35 10.87
C LEU A 94 1.79 -7.03 10.11
N PRO A 95 2.73 -6.17 10.56
CA PRO A 95 3.11 -4.97 9.82
C PRO A 95 3.94 -5.31 8.58
N GLY A 96 4.06 -4.33 7.67
CA GLY A 96 4.80 -4.50 6.40
C GLY A 96 6.29 -4.81 6.55
N GLU A 97 6.86 -4.53 7.71
CA GLU A 97 8.24 -4.84 8.07
C GLU A 97 8.47 -6.32 8.44
N GLU A 98 7.39 -7.07 8.67
CA GLU A 98 7.44 -8.47 9.08
C GLU A 98 6.60 -9.32 8.13
N ILE A 99 7.22 -9.87 7.07
CA ILE A 99 6.53 -10.73 6.09
C ILE A 99 6.89 -12.20 6.37
N PRO A 100 5.98 -13.02 6.93
CA PRO A 100 6.26 -14.40 7.35
C PRO A 100 6.14 -15.40 6.19
N LEU A 101 6.44 -14.96 4.98
CA LEU A 101 6.45 -15.80 3.79
C LEU A 101 7.88 -16.22 3.46
N PRO A 102 8.08 -17.39 2.84
CA PRO A 102 9.39 -17.84 2.37
C PRO A 102 9.98 -16.89 1.33
N ASP A 103 11.29 -16.93 1.19
CA ASP A 103 11.99 -16.25 0.11
C ASP A 103 11.46 -16.73 -1.25
N GLN A 104 11.38 -15.81 -2.21
CA GLN A 104 10.98 -16.12 -3.59
C GLN A 104 9.69 -16.96 -3.70
N SER A 105 8.67 -16.61 -2.92
CA SER A 105 7.41 -17.39 -2.82
C SER A 105 6.22 -16.75 -3.52
N VAL A 106 6.29 -15.45 -3.89
CA VAL A 106 5.17 -14.73 -4.48
C VAL A 106 5.48 -14.24 -5.91
N ASP A 107 4.45 -14.25 -6.77
CA ASP A 107 4.54 -13.86 -8.17
C ASP A 107 4.30 -12.37 -8.38
N THR A 108 3.64 -11.73 -7.42
CA THR A 108 3.37 -10.28 -7.45
C THR A 108 3.33 -9.75 -6.03
N VAL A 109 3.91 -8.58 -5.79
CA VAL A 109 3.61 -7.79 -4.59
C VAL A 109 2.84 -6.54 -5.02
N LEU A 110 1.80 -6.19 -4.27
CA LEU A 110 0.97 -5.01 -4.50
C LEU A 110 1.06 -4.05 -3.31
N LEU A 111 1.37 -2.79 -3.58
CA LEU A 111 1.33 -1.66 -2.66
C LEU A 111 0.35 -0.61 -3.18
N THR A 112 -0.68 -0.27 -2.40
CA THR A 112 -1.60 0.81 -2.77
C THR A 112 -1.95 1.68 -1.58
N TYR A 113 -1.43 2.91 -1.58
CA TYR A 113 -1.66 3.89 -0.51
C TYR A 113 -1.24 3.38 0.88
N THR A 114 -0.16 2.62 0.92
CA THR A 114 0.34 1.94 2.12
C THR A 114 1.76 2.37 2.46
N LEU A 115 2.65 2.50 1.46
CA LEU A 115 4.04 2.84 1.67
C LEU A 115 4.20 4.20 2.40
N CYS A 116 3.24 5.10 2.24
CA CYS A 116 3.19 6.36 2.96
C CYS A 116 3.00 6.20 4.48
N THR A 117 2.46 5.06 4.94
CA THR A 117 2.05 4.82 6.34
C THR A 117 3.00 3.89 7.09
N ILE A 118 3.69 2.99 6.39
CA ILE A 118 4.62 2.01 7.00
C ILE A 118 5.75 2.77 7.72
N PRO A 119 5.98 2.56 9.04
CA PRO A 119 7.02 3.27 9.78
C PRO A 119 8.41 3.14 9.17
N ASP A 120 8.87 1.91 8.97
CA ASP A 120 10.15 1.61 8.29
C ASP A 120 9.91 1.10 6.86
N ALA A 121 9.70 2.05 5.95
CA ALA A 121 9.47 1.75 4.53
C ALA A 121 10.66 1.02 3.87
N ALA A 122 11.89 1.28 4.33
CA ALA A 122 13.09 0.64 3.78
C ALA A 122 13.13 -0.84 4.17
N LEU A 123 12.85 -1.16 5.43
CA LEU A 123 12.76 -2.55 5.91
C LEU A 123 11.62 -3.30 5.21
N ALA A 124 10.45 -2.68 5.08
CA ALA A 124 9.32 -3.28 4.36
C ALA A 124 9.66 -3.59 2.90
N LEU A 125 10.28 -2.66 2.19
CA LEU A 125 10.72 -2.88 0.80
C LEU A 125 11.79 -3.97 0.70
N HIS A 126 12.68 -4.09 1.68
CA HIS A 126 13.65 -5.19 1.76
C HIS A 126 12.94 -6.54 1.93
N GLN A 127 11.94 -6.64 2.82
CA GLN A 127 11.13 -7.84 2.98
C GLN A 127 10.34 -8.18 1.71
N ILE A 128 9.77 -7.18 1.06
CA ILE A 128 9.08 -7.34 -0.23
C ILE A 128 10.03 -7.93 -1.29
N ARG A 129 11.25 -7.40 -1.39
CA ARG A 129 12.26 -7.90 -2.33
C ARG A 129 12.63 -9.36 -2.05
N ARG A 130 12.74 -9.74 -0.77
CA ARG A 130 13.06 -11.10 -0.33
C ARG A 130 12.02 -12.13 -0.78
N VAL A 131 10.73 -11.80 -0.64
CA VAL A 131 9.64 -12.74 -0.94
C VAL A 131 9.26 -12.80 -2.41
N LEU A 132 9.61 -11.80 -3.22
CA LEU A 132 9.38 -11.80 -4.66
C LEU A 132 10.24 -12.86 -5.35
N LYS A 133 9.63 -13.65 -6.23
CA LYS A 133 10.33 -14.56 -7.13
C LYS A 133 11.24 -13.78 -8.09
N PRO A 134 12.27 -14.42 -8.66
CA PRO A 134 13.01 -13.81 -9.78
C PRO A 134 12.04 -13.38 -10.90
N ASP A 135 12.28 -12.20 -11.47
CA ASP A 135 11.46 -11.57 -12.53
C ASP A 135 10.00 -11.24 -12.15
N ALA A 136 9.65 -11.42 -10.88
CA ALA A 136 8.35 -11.00 -10.36
C ALA A 136 8.27 -9.47 -10.18
N GLU A 137 7.05 -8.92 -10.22
CA GLU A 137 6.83 -7.48 -10.19
C GLU A 137 6.32 -7.00 -8.81
N LEU A 138 6.91 -5.89 -8.34
CA LEU A 138 6.30 -5.00 -7.37
C LEU A 138 5.40 -4.02 -8.14
N LEU A 139 4.09 -4.14 -7.95
CA LEU A 139 3.10 -3.20 -8.46
C LEU A 139 2.79 -2.15 -7.39
N PHE A 140 2.75 -0.88 -7.75
CA PHE A 140 2.48 0.17 -6.77
C PHE A 140 1.57 1.27 -7.31
N CYS A 141 0.79 1.84 -6.40
CA CYS A 141 0.01 3.05 -6.60
C CYS A 141 -0.03 3.82 -5.28
N GLU A 142 0.72 4.91 -5.18
CA GLU A 142 0.96 5.63 -3.95
C GLU A 142 0.83 7.14 -4.14
N HIS A 143 0.42 7.86 -3.12
CA HIS A 143 0.65 9.29 -3.07
C HIS A 143 2.02 9.60 -2.45
N GLY A 144 2.61 10.72 -2.80
CA GLY A 144 3.92 11.07 -2.27
C GLY A 144 4.33 12.50 -2.58
N THR A 145 5.64 12.75 -2.53
CA THR A 145 6.23 14.07 -2.75
C THR A 145 5.83 14.65 -4.10
N ASP A 146 5.30 15.86 -4.07
CA ASP A 146 5.05 16.66 -5.27
C ASP A 146 6.39 17.22 -5.80
N PRO A 147 6.72 17.10 -7.08
CA PRO A 147 7.96 17.62 -7.64
C PRO A 147 8.04 19.13 -7.69
N GLY A 148 6.93 19.83 -7.50
CA GLY A 148 6.89 21.30 -7.49
C GLY A 148 7.35 21.87 -6.15
N GLU A 149 8.37 22.73 -6.15
CA GLU A 149 8.98 23.32 -4.95
C GLU A 149 7.96 23.96 -3.98
N GLY A 150 6.94 24.62 -4.49
CA GLY A 150 5.90 25.22 -3.66
C GLY A 150 5.00 24.19 -2.97
N ALA A 151 4.65 23.11 -3.67
CA ALA A 151 3.79 22.06 -3.15
C ALA A 151 4.52 21.16 -2.15
N SER A 152 5.78 20.80 -2.43
CA SER A 152 6.61 20.01 -1.51
C SER A 152 6.85 20.76 -0.19
N SER A 153 7.16 22.05 -0.23
CA SER A 153 7.31 22.87 0.99
C SER A 153 6.03 22.90 1.84
N TRP A 154 4.85 22.90 1.21
CA TRP A 154 3.58 22.80 1.93
C TRP A 154 3.32 21.40 2.48
N GLN A 155 3.74 20.35 1.76
CA GLN A 155 3.70 18.97 2.27
C GLN A 155 4.56 18.86 3.54
N ASP A 156 5.81 19.32 3.52
CA ASP A 156 6.72 19.25 4.66
C ASP A 156 6.18 19.99 5.90
N ARG A 157 5.55 21.13 5.71
CA ARG A 157 4.94 21.89 6.82
C ARG A 157 3.75 21.19 7.44
N ARG A 158 2.95 20.48 6.65
CA ARG A 158 1.71 19.81 7.08
C ARG A 158 1.94 18.41 7.58
N ASP A 159 2.99 17.76 7.11
CA ASP A 159 3.28 16.36 7.38
C ASP A 159 3.26 15.99 8.88
N PRO A 160 3.92 16.74 9.80
CA PRO A 160 3.94 16.38 11.21
C PRO A 160 2.55 16.35 11.87
N VAL A 161 1.64 17.22 11.41
CA VAL A 161 0.25 17.26 11.91
C VAL A 161 -0.58 16.19 11.23
N TRP A 162 -0.45 16.06 9.91
CA TRP A 162 -1.16 15.08 9.12
C TRP A 162 -0.84 13.65 9.56
N CYS A 163 0.43 13.31 9.70
CA CYS A 163 0.88 12.00 10.14
C CYS A 163 0.21 11.56 11.45
N ARG A 164 0.06 12.46 12.42
CA ARG A 164 -0.62 12.19 13.69
C ARG A 164 -2.12 11.94 13.54
N LEU A 165 -2.77 12.65 12.62
CA LEU A 165 -4.21 12.58 12.39
C LEU A 165 -4.59 11.44 11.44
N ALA A 166 -3.73 11.10 10.49
CA ALA A 166 -3.99 10.15 9.42
C ALA A 166 -3.30 8.79 9.64
N GLY A 167 -3.11 8.38 10.90
CA GLY A 167 -2.63 7.04 11.25
C GLY A 167 -1.22 6.71 10.79
N GLY A 168 -0.31 7.70 10.79
CA GLY A 168 1.06 7.52 10.35
C GLY A 168 1.32 7.85 8.88
N CYS A 169 0.29 8.28 8.13
CA CYS A 169 0.44 8.62 6.71
C CYS A 169 1.30 9.90 6.52
N HIS A 170 2.37 9.79 5.76
CA HIS A 170 3.25 10.88 5.36
C HIS A 170 2.89 11.41 3.97
N LEU A 171 2.83 12.74 3.82
CA LEU A 171 2.50 13.41 2.55
C LEU A 171 3.69 13.54 1.60
N ASN A 172 4.90 13.50 2.14
CA ASN A 172 6.14 13.91 1.50
C ASN A 172 7.13 12.76 1.29
N ARG A 173 6.66 11.51 1.21
CA ARG A 173 7.56 10.39 0.89
C ARG A 173 7.91 10.38 -0.59
N PRO A 174 9.22 10.35 -0.95
CA PRO A 174 9.68 10.21 -2.33
C PRO A 174 9.58 8.74 -2.75
N ILE A 175 8.43 8.33 -3.26
CA ILE A 175 8.08 6.92 -3.53
C ILE A 175 9.07 6.25 -4.50
N ASP A 176 9.41 6.94 -5.57
CA ASP A 176 10.36 6.47 -6.58
C ASP A 176 11.76 6.25 -6.01
N VAL A 177 12.23 7.19 -5.18
CA VAL A 177 13.55 7.10 -4.53
C VAL A 177 13.55 5.96 -3.51
N LEU A 178 12.49 5.79 -2.72
CA LEU A 178 12.38 4.71 -1.74
C LEU A 178 12.45 3.34 -2.41
N ILE A 179 11.67 3.14 -3.49
CA ILE A 179 11.64 1.87 -4.23
C ILE A 179 13.01 1.61 -4.87
N ALA A 180 13.61 2.61 -5.54
CA ALA A 180 14.92 2.46 -6.16
C ALA A 180 16.04 2.17 -5.13
N SER A 181 16.03 2.87 -3.98
CA SER A 181 17.03 2.66 -2.91
C SER A 181 16.94 1.28 -2.26
N ALA A 182 15.81 0.60 -2.37
CA ALA A 182 15.63 -0.77 -1.88
C ALA A 182 16.11 -1.85 -2.89
N GLY A 183 16.75 -1.45 -4.00
CA GLY A 183 17.28 -2.35 -5.02
C GLY A 183 16.23 -2.84 -6.01
N PHE A 184 15.28 -1.96 -6.34
CA PHE A 184 14.33 -2.19 -7.43
C PHE A 184 14.62 -1.26 -8.60
N ARG A 185 14.53 -1.78 -9.82
CA ARG A 185 14.52 -1.01 -11.06
C ARG A 185 13.10 -0.81 -11.53
N MET A 186 12.73 0.43 -11.84
CA MET A 186 11.43 0.73 -12.43
C MET A 186 11.28 0.07 -13.80
N ALA A 187 10.29 -0.80 -13.98
CA ALA A 187 9.90 -1.30 -15.28
C ALA A 187 9.10 -0.24 -16.05
N PHE A 188 8.19 0.43 -15.35
CA PHE A 188 7.55 1.67 -15.80
C PHE A 188 7.04 2.45 -14.57
N MET A 189 6.92 3.76 -14.71
CA MET A 189 6.29 4.63 -13.71
C MET A 189 5.64 5.82 -14.39
N GLU A 190 4.45 6.16 -13.94
CA GLU A 190 3.74 7.37 -14.31
C GLU A 190 3.34 8.15 -13.06
N THR A 191 3.23 9.47 -13.20
CA THR A 191 2.79 10.36 -12.14
C THR A 191 1.65 11.24 -12.60
N MET A 192 0.77 11.60 -11.68
CA MET A 192 -0.34 12.49 -11.98
C MET A 192 -0.95 13.10 -10.72
N TYR A 193 -1.66 14.22 -10.89
CA TYR A 193 -2.58 14.69 -9.87
C TYR A 193 -3.94 14.02 -10.04
N ILE A 194 -4.47 13.47 -8.95
CA ILE A 194 -5.87 13.05 -8.88
C ILE A 194 -6.74 14.19 -8.33
N PRO A 195 -8.07 14.21 -8.55
CA PRO A 195 -8.95 15.20 -7.96
C PRO A 195 -8.86 15.24 -6.44
N GLY A 196 -8.51 16.40 -5.88
CA GLY A 196 -8.34 16.60 -4.44
C GLY A 196 -7.44 17.79 -4.10
N PRO A 197 -7.19 18.07 -2.82
CA PRO A 197 -6.25 19.08 -2.39
C PRO A 197 -4.83 18.78 -2.93
N ARG A 198 -4.19 19.78 -3.54
CA ARG A 198 -2.92 19.58 -4.26
C ARG A 198 -1.84 18.89 -3.45
N THR A 199 -1.72 19.19 -2.16
CA THR A 199 -0.74 18.58 -1.25
C THR A 199 -0.98 17.09 -0.95
N HIS A 200 -2.11 16.51 -1.35
CA HIS A 200 -2.49 15.11 -1.11
C HIS A 200 -2.75 14.34 -2.41
N SER A 201 -2.71 15.01 -3.56
CA SER A 201 -3.24 14.48 -4.81
C SER A 201 -2.18 14.07 -5.83
N PHE A 202 -0.89 14.28 -5.55
CA PHE A 202 0.18 13.80 -6.42
C PHE A 202 0.39 12.31 -6.21
N ASN A 203 0.21 11.54 -7.27
CA ASN A 203 0.25 10.08 -7.24
C ASN A 203 1.33 9.55 -8.17
N TYR A 204 1.95 8.46 -7.73
CA TYR A 204 2.85 7.59 -8.47
C TYR A 204 2.15 6.26 -8.70
N TRP A 205 2.23 5.70 -9.89
CA TRP A 205 1.79 4.33 -10.14
C TRP A 205 2.69 3.66 -11.18
N GLY A 206 2.96 2.38 -10.99
CA GLY A 206 3.90 1.68 -11.84
C GLY A 206 4.21 0.28 -11.40
N ALA A 207 5.22 -0.29 -12.04
CA ALA A 207 5.81 -1.57 -11.70
C ALA A 207 7.34 -1.46 -11.58
N ALA A 208 7.90 -2.23 -10.67
CA ALA A 208 9.33 -2.35 -10.47
C ALA A 208 9.73 -3.83 -10.33
N VAL A 209 10.95 -4.17 -10.70
CA VAL A 209 11.53 -5.50 -10.60
C VAL A 209 12.78 -5.45 -9.72
N ALA A 210 13.02 -6.50 -8.94
CA ALA A 210 14.22 -6.58 -8.11
C ALA A 210 15.49 -6.64 -8.98
N GLU A 211 16.51 -5.85 -8.64
CA GLU A 211 17.85 -5.99 -9.18
C GLU A 211 18.60 -7.08 -8.41
N HIS A 212 19.22 -8.01 -9.12
CA HIS A 212 20.00 -9.13 -8.59
C HIS A 212 21.49 -8.87 -8.67
#